data_09a5f99cb77b0eb525f90c9518fc4757
#
_entry.id   09a5f99cb77b0eb525f90c9518fc4757
#
_cell.length_a   1.000
_cell.length_b   1.000
_cell.length_c   1.000
_cell.angle_alpha   90.00
_cell.angle_beta   90.00
_cell.angle_gamma   90.00
#
_symmetry.space_group_name_H-M   'P 1'
#
loop_
_entity.id
_entity.type
_entity.pdbx_description
1 polymer ?
#
loop_
_entity_poly.entity_id
_entity_poly.type
_entity_poly.pdbx_seq_one_letter_code
_entity_poly.pdbx_strand_id
1 'polypeptide(L)'
;EGFAVKSAASGESALAMVKEDDLPDLVILDLRLPGISGIEAFRAIHRIEPKLPVIIMTAFGTTETAIEATKLGAFDYILKPFDIPEMLSLIRQAVEAGRFMRSTVTLDGTPEVDAKEAIIGRSKQMQEVYKAIGRVSTSDATVLVRGESGTGKELVARAIYQHSLRSDKPFLVINCVAIPDNLLESELFGYEKGAFTGATHRRIGKIEQSNGGTVFLDEIGDMPFAIQAKILRLLQEKSVERIGGRETIPVDIRMIAATNRNLERAIEDGSFREDLYYRLKVVTISLPPLRERTDDIPLLTGFFLNRFSAELEINNPGITDSALGLLTLHPWTGNIRELANTIQKALIFNRGAPIGEDDVHQTIGDMSSTDANLDGDTDDAIRQWARKTLEGGAQKNLFDSAMGRVSGVLISEALRMTGGNRSRAAKLLDLSRPTLHAKMEKYRIQIETTVAKNPTSML
;
A
#
# COMPACT_ATOMS: atom_id res chain seq x y z
N GLU A 1 -11.15 -0.15 40.63
CA GLU A 1 -11.36 0.99 39.69
C GLU A 1 -12.74 1.64 39.84
N GLY A 2 -13.62 1.12 40.75
CA GLY A 2 -14.90 1.75 41.10
C GLY A 2 -16.06 1.48 40.14
N PHE A 3 -15.93 0.54 39.20
CA PHE A 3 -17.02 0.11 38.31
C PHE A 3 -17.86 -1.01 38.98
N ALA A 4 -19.19 -0.90 38.87
CA ALA A 4 -20.09 -2.02 39.15
C ALA A 4 -20.19 -2.90 37.88
N VAL A 5 -19.92 -4.20 38.04
CA VAL A 5 -19.84 -5.13 36.89
C VAL A 5 -20.93 -6.21 37.04
N LYS A 6 -21.73 -6.36 35.99
CA LYS A 6 -22.60 -7.50 35.77
C LYS A 6 -22.04 -8.36 34.64
N SER A 7 -22.16 -9.68 34.69
CA SER A 7 -21.66 -10.58 33.66
C SER A 7 -22.77 -11.50 33.12
N ALA A 8 -22.75 -11.75 31.81
CA ALA A 8 -23.63 -12.66 31.12
C ALA A 8 -22.80 -13.76 30.41
N ALA A 9 -23.25 -15.01 30.48
CA ALA A 9 -22.53 -16.14 29.90
C ALA A 9 -22.87 -16.38 28.41
N SER A 10 -23.93 -15.75 27.89
CA SER A 10 -24.33 -15.84 26.47
C SER A 10 -24.92 -14.53 25.97
N GLY A 11 -25.05 -14.42 24.65
CA GLY A 11 -25.63 -13.22 24.01
C GLY A 11 -27.11 -13.04 24.43
N GLU A 12 -27.89 -14.12 24.59
CA GLU A 12 -29.27 -14.08 25.00
C GLU A 12 -29.42 -13.57 26.44
N SER A 13 -28.56 -14.03 27.36
CA SER A 13 -28.57 -13.56 28.75
C SER A 13 -28.13 -12.08 28.84
N ALA A 14 -27.19 -11.63 28.02
CA ALA A 14 -26.82 -10.23 27.92
C ALA A 14 -27.98 -9.36 27.42
N LEU A 15 -28.74 -9.84 26.41
CA LEU A 15 -29.92 -9.15 25.90
C LEU A 15 -31.04 -9.05 26.94
N ALA A 16 -31.21 -10.07 27.77
CA ALA A 16 -32.18 -10.04 28.87
C ALA A 16 -31.83 -8.95 29.88
N MET A 17 -30.54 -8.84 30.25
CA MET A 17 -30.02 -7.78 31.15
C MET A 17 -30.20 -6.38 30.61
N VAL A 18 -30.06 -6.17 29.31
CA VAL A 18 -30.22 -4.84 28.67
C VAL A 18 -31.68 -4.42 28.56
N LYS A 19 -32.62 -5.40 28.60
CA LYS A 19 -34.07 -5.12 28.58
C LYS A 19 -34.68 -4.80 29.96
N GLU A 20 -33.96 -5.07 31.03
CA GLU A 20 -34.35 -4.67 32.37
C GLU A 20 -34.24 -3.16 32.56
N ASP A 21 -34.98 -2.58 33.52
CA ASP A 21 -35.05 -1.12 33.76
C ASP A 21 -33.72 -0.48 34.21
N ASP A 22 -32.68 -1.29 34.48
CA ASP A 22 -31.34 -0.83 34.92
C ASP A 22 -30.30 -0.99 33.79
N LEU A 23 -30.37 -0.12 32.80
CA LEU A 23 -29.46 -0.08 31.65
C LEU A 23 -28.00 0.18 32.10
N PRO A 24 -27.03 -0.63 31.63
CA PRO A 24 -25.61 -0.39 31.92
C PRO A 24 -25.09 0.90 31.24
N ASP A 25 -24.04 1.50 31.78
CA ASP A 25 -23.36 2.63 31.14
C ASP A 25 -22.52 2.21 29.93
N LEU A 26 -22.12 0.94 29.88
CA LEU A 26 -21.25 0.35 28.85
C LEU A 26 -21.48 -1.16 28.78
N VAL A 27 -21.42 -1.72 27.58
CA VAL A 27 -21.34 -3.18 27.37
C VAL A 27 -19.97 -3.54 26.79
N ILE A 28 -19.33 -4.55 27.34
CA ILE A 28 -18.12 -5.16 26.80
C ILE A 28 -18.52 -6.54 26.30
N LEU A 29 -18.43 -6.78 24.98
CA LEU A 29 -19.02 -7.91 24.32
C LEU A 29 -17.96 -8.76 23.61
N ASP A 30 -17.87 -10.05 23.95
CA ASP A 30 -17.04 -10.98 23.19
C ASP A 30 -17.73 -11.37 21.88
N LEU A 31 -16.99 -11.47 20.79
CA LEU A 31 -17.52 -11.96 19.52
C LEU A 31 -17.85 -13.45 19.54
N ARG A 32 -17.11 -14.23 20.32
CA ARG A 32 -17.33 -15.67 20.45
C ARG A 32 -18.13 -15.98 21.71
N LEU A 33 -19.44 -15.97 21.56
CA LEU A 33 -20.38 -16.35 22.61
C LEU A 33 -21.06 -17.67 22.28
N PRO A 34 -21.45 -18.46 23.30
CA PRO A 34 -22.39 -19.55 23.12
C PRO A 34 -23.76 -19.00 22.70
N GLY A 35 -24.46 -19.71 21.82
CA GLY A 35 -25.77 -19.28 21.31
C GLY A 35 -25.64 -18.31 20.13
N ILE A 36 -26.23 -17.13 20.24
CA ILE A 36 -26.09 -16.08 19.21
C ILE A 36 -24.69 -15.50 19.19
N SER A 37 -24.19 -15.17 17.99
CA SER A 37 -22.88 -14.56 17.83
C SER A 37 -22.79 -13.19 18.51
N GLY A 38 -21.57 -12.75 18.87
CA GLY A 38 -21.37 -11.42 19.46
C GLY A 38 -21.83 -10.28 18.54
N ILE A 39 -21.74 -10.42 17.24
CA ILE A 39 -22.25 -9.43 16.26
C ILE A 39 -23.78 -9.38 16.29
N GLU A 40 -24.46 -10.53 16.35
CA GLU A 40 -25.92 -10.59 16.45
C GLU A 40 -26.40 -10.03 17.80
N ALA A 41 -25.71 -10.36 18.89
CA ALA A 41 -25.97 -9.78 20.20
C ALA A 41 -25.78 -8.26 20.19
N PHE A 42 -24.70 -7.77 19.59
CA PHE A 42 -24.44 -6.34 19.41
C PHE A 42 -25.57 -5.65 18.64
N ARG A 43 -25.96 -6.19 17.48
CA ARG A 43 -27.07 -5.64 16.68
C ARG A 43 -28.38 -5.60 17.46
N ALA A 44 -28.64 -6.61 18.27
CA ALA A 44 -29.85 -6.66 19.08
C ALA A 44 -29.80 -5.65 20.24
N ILE A 45 -28.65 -5.50 20.93
CA ILE A 45 -28.41 -4.48 21.96
C ILE A 45 -28.57 -3.08 21.36
N HIS A 46 -27.95 -2.82 20.22
CA HIS A 46 -28.00 -1.53 19.56
C HIS A 46 -29.40 -1.13 19.07
N ARG A 47 -30.27 -2.11 18.74
CA ARG A 47 -31.70 -1.87 18.45
C ARG A 47 -32.51 -1.51 19.69
N ILE A 48 -32.16 -2.07 20.86
CA ILE A 48 -32.86 -1.79 22.14
C ILE A 48 -32.46 -0.41 22.64
N GLU A 49 -31.16 -0.13 22.68
CA GLU A 49 -30.60 1.16 23.12
C GLU A 49 -29.44 1.60 22.21
N PRO A 50 -29.75 2.39 21.17
CA PRO A 50 -28.75 2.84 20.20
C PRO A 50 -27.65 3.71 20.79
N LYS A 51 -27.87 4.28 21.98
CA LYS A 51 -26.97 5.19 22.68
C LYS A 51 -26.07 4.48 23.68
N LEU A 52 -26.26 3.19 23.88
CA LEU A 52 -25.44 2.40 24.77
C LEU A 52 -24.10 2.09 24.09
N PRO A 53 -22.99 2.62 24.61
CA PRO A 53 -21.70 2.32 24.03
C PRO A 53 -21.38 0.84 24.23
N VAL A 54 -20.88 0.20 23.17
CA VAL A 54 -20.46 -1.19 23.18
C VAL A 54 -19.01 -1.27 22.73
N ILE A 55 -18.15 -1.87 23.57
CA ILE A 55 -16.79 -2.27 23.20
C ILE A 55 -16.81 -3.74 22.85
N ILE A 56 -16.30 -4.07 21.65
CA ILE A 56 -16.26 -5.46 21.18
C ILE A 56 -14.89 -6.06 21.48
N MET A 57 -14.86 -7.25 22.09
CA MET A 57 -13.64 -8.02 22.30
C MET A 57 -13.54 -9.15 21.28
N THR A 58 -12.34 -9.36 20.71
CA THR A 58 -12.09 -10.46 19.76
C THR A 58 -10.71 -11.07 19.96
N ALA A 59 -10.62 -12.41 19.89
CA ALA A 59 -9.35 -13.14 19.89
C ALA A 59 -8.74 -13.24 18.47
N PHE A 60 -9.56 -13.07 17.42
CA PHE A 60 -9.15 -13.10 16.02
C PHE A 60 -9.58 -11.79 15.36
N GLY A 61 -8.66 -10.83 15.35
CA GLY A 61 -8.84 -9.63 14.56
C GLY A 61 -8.67 -9.95 13.08
N THR A 62 -9.69 -10.56 12.44
CA THR A 62 -9.81 -10.33 11.02
C THR A 62 -10.19 -8.87 10.86
N THR A 63 -9.54 -8.18 9.94
CA THR A 63 -9.80 -6.79 9.56
C THR A 63 -11.30 -6.55 9.37
N GLU A 64 -12.00 -7.52 8.79
CA GLU A 64 -13.42 -7.49 8.52
C GLU A 64 -14.27 -7.34 9.78
N THR A 65 -13.99 -8.14 10.82
CA THR A 65 -14.73 -8.10 12.08
C THR A 65 -14.58 -6.77 12.81
N ALA A 66 -13.36 -6.19 12.76
CA ALA A 66 -13.07 -4.90 13.37
C ALA A 66 -13.75 -3.74 12.61
N ILE A 67 -13.66 -3.76 11.28
CA ILE A 67 -14.33 -2.80 10.41
C ILE A 67 -15.85 -2.93 10.53
N GLU A 68 -16.39 -4.15 10.54
CA GLU A 68 -17.81 -4.42 10.69
C GLU A 68 -18.33 -3.91 12.04
N ALA A 69 -17.64 -4.21 13.14
CA ALA A 69 -18.00 -3.73 14.47
C ALA A 69 -18.07 -2.19 14.53
N THR A 70 -17.05 -1.50 13.97
CA THR A 70 -17.00 -0.04 13.92
C THR A 70 -18.08 0.53 13.00
N LYS A 71 -18.32 -0.11 11.83
CA LYS A 71 -19.37 0.25 10.88
C LYS A 71 -20.77 0.12 11.50
N LEU A 72 -21.00 -0.90 12.30
CA LEU A 72 -22.26 -1.12 13.00
C LEU A 72 -22.50 -0.14 14.17
N GLY A 73 -21.53 0.72 14.46
CA GLY A 73 -21.64 1.74 15.49
C GLY A 73 -21.13 1.30 16.87
N ALA A 74 -20.33 0.22 16.96
CA ALA A 74 -19.60 -0.08 18.18
C ALA A 74 -18.73 1.12 18.58
N PHE A 75 -18.66 1.41 19.87
CA PHE A 75 -17.84 2.53 20.37
C PHE A 75 -16.37 2.31 20.03
N ASP A 76 -15.89 1.09 20.27
CA ASP A 76 -14.55 0.64 19.89
C ASP A 76 -14.47 -0.89 19.94
N TYR A 77 -13.30 -1.44 19.54
CA TYR A 77 -13.01 -2.86 19.72
C TYR A 77 -11.62 -3.04 20.35
N ILE A 78 -11.40 -4.18 21.01
CA ILE A 78 -10.15 -4.55 21.63
C ILE A 78 -9.76 -5.98 21.28
N LEU A 79 -8.48 -6.19 20.97
CA LEU A 79 -7.94 -7.53 20.65
C LEU A 79 -7.48 -8.25 21.91
N LYS A 80 -7.76 -9.55 21.99
CA LYS A 80 -7.20 -10.45 23.01
C LYS A 80 -5.85 -11.02 22.53
N PRO A 81 -4.80 -11.07 23.37
CA PRO A 81 -4.72 -10.54 24.73
C PRO A 81 -4.62 -9.01 24.73
N PHE A 82 -5.25 -8.34 25.69
CA PHE A 82 -5.29 -6.88 25.81
C PHE A 82 -4.47 -6.40 27.02
N ASP A 83 -3.97 -5.18 26.92
CA ASP A 83 -3.34 -4.46 28.03
C ASP A 83 -4.41 -3.89 28.96
N ILE A 84 -4.28 -4.13 30.29
CA ILE A 84 -5.29 -3.69 31.27
C ILE A 84 -5.38 -2.16 31.34
N PRO A 85 -4.30 -1.38 31.43
CA PRO A 85 -4.34 0.08 31.38
C PRO A 85 -5.03 0.62 30.14
N GLU A 86 -4.75 0.07 28.96
CA GLU A 86 -5.39 0.49 27.69
C GLU A 86 -6.91 0.21 27.71
N MET A 87 -7.30 -0.98 28.17
CA MET A 87 -8.71 -1.34 28.32
C MET A 87 -9.46 -0.40 29.28
N LEU A 88 -8.86 -0.08 30.43
CA LEU A 88 -9.45 0.84 31.40
C LEU A 88 -9.60 2.27 30.85
N SER A 89 -8.63 2.73 30.07
CA SER A 89 -8.72 4.02 29.38
C SER A 89 -9.89 4.04 28.41
N LEU A 90 -10.04 2.98 27.62
CA LEU A 90 -11.12 2.83 26.65
C LEU A 90 -12.50 2.76 27.33
N ILE A 91 -12.62 2.04 28.44
CA ILE A 91 -13.85 1.99 29.26
C ILE A 91 -14.25 3.38 29.73
N ARG A 92 -13.30 4.17 30.26
CA ARG A 92 -13.59 5.53 30.74
C ARG A 92 -14.09 6.43 29.60
N GLN A 93 -13.43 6.39 28.45
CA GLN A 93 -13.83 7.12 27.24
C GLN A 93 -15.22 6.72 26.76
N ALA A 94 -15.52 5.41 26.74
CA ALA A 94 -16.82 4.91 26.32
C ALA A 94 -17.95 5.34 27.27
N VAL A 95 -17.74 5.25 28.58
CA VAL A 95 -18.73 5.70 29.59
C VAL A 95 -18.98 7.20 29.48
N GLU A 96 -17.92 8.00 29.29
CA GLU A 96 -18.05 9.45 29.13
C GLU A 96 -18.81 9.80 27.84
N ALA A 97 -18.44 9.17 26.71
CA ALA A 97 -19.15 9.35 25.44
C ALA A 97 -20.60 8.89 25.51
N GLY A 98 -20.91 7.78 26.20
CA GLY A 98 -22.26 7.30 26.39
C GLY A 98 -23.16 8.28 27.14
N ARG A 99 -22.62 9.01 28.11
CA ARG A 99 -23.33 10.08 28.81
C ARG A 99 -23.69 11.24 27.87
N PHE A 100 -22.80 11.59 26.93
CA PHE A 100 -23.07 12.60 25.90
C PHE A 100 -24.05 12.09 24.83
N MET A 101 -23.98 10.81 24.45
CA MET A 101 -24.78 10.25 23.36
C MET A 101 -26.23 9.89 23.76
N ARG A 102 -26.60 9.85 25.03
CA ARG A 102 -27.99 9.61 25.45
C ARG A 102 -28.96 10.70 24.98
N SER A 103 -28.49 11.63 24.16
CA SER A 103 -29.29 12.57 23.37
C SER A 103 -29.14 12.30 21.86
N THR A 104 -29.91 11.31 21.34
CA THR A 104 -30.31 11.01 19.92
C THR A 104 -29.26 10.83 18.78
N VAL A 105 -29.33 9.97 17.73
CA VAL A 105 -30.23 9.11 16.94
C VAL A 105 -29.46 8.21 15.91
N THR A 106 -29.98 7.12 15.44
CA THR A 106 -29.78 5.85 14.70
C THR A 106 -29.40 5.84 13.18
N LEU A 107 -28.88 4.76 12.50
CA LEU A 107 -29.37 3.48 11.92
C LEU A 107 -28.45 2.75 10.85
N ASP A 108 -28.52 1.52 10.73
CA ASP A 108 -28.38 0.18 10.12
C ASP A 108 -27.72 -0.18 8.74
N GLY A 109 -27.18 -1.43 8.63
CA GLY A 109 -27.15 -2.37 7.49
C GLY A 109 -25.83 -3.00 6.95
N THR A 110 -25.74 -4.35 6.73
CA THR A 110 -24.53 -5.16 6.36
C THR A 110 -24.53 -5.80 4.97
N PRO A 111 -23.39 -6.27 4.37
CA PRO A 111 -23.15 -7.66 3.96
C PRO A 111 -21.68 -8.22 3.98
N GLU A 112 -21.49 -9.54 3.73
CA GLU A 112 -20.28 -10.39 3.80
C GLU A 112 -19.30 -10.23 2.62
N VAL A 113 -17.97 -10.49 2.84
CA VAL A 113 -16.90 -10.34 1.86
C VAL A 113 -15.85 -11.47 1.89
N ASP A 114 -15.30 -11.78 0.74
CA ASP A 114 -14.41 -12.90 0.36
C ASP A 114 -12.97 -12.77 0.93
N ALA A 115 -12.39 -13.86 1.42
CA ALA A 115 -11.13 -13.91 2.19
C ALA A 115 -9.84 -13.65 1.38
N LYS A 116 -9.92 -13.42 0.07
CA LYS A 116 -8.74 -13.27 -0.80
C LYS A 116 -8.08 -11.88 -0.78
N GLU A 117 -8.76 -10.86 -0.29
CA GLU A 117 -8.33 -9.46 -0.30
C GLU A 117 -8.25 -8.83 1.11
N ALA A 118 -8.04 -9.64 2.15
CA ALA A 118 -8.02 -9.16 3.53
C ALA A 118 -6.79 -8.29 3.83
N ILE A 119 -7.00 -7.16 4.51
CA ILE A 119 -5.91 -6.38 5.11
C ILE A 119 -5.45 -7.13 6.37
N ILE A 120 -4.15 -7.41 6.49
CA ILE A 120 -3.59 -8.20 7.58
C ILE A 120 -2.71 -7.32 8.47
N GLY A 121 -2.95 -7.36 9.79
CA GLY A 121 -2.14 -6.68 10.79
C GLY A 121 -2.83 -6.70 12.16
N ARG A 122 -2.02 -6.71 13.22
CA ARG A 122 -2.47 -6.64 14.63
C ARG A 122 -1.84 -5.49 15.37
N SER A 123 -0.86 -4.84 14.76
CA SER A 123 -0.16 -3.71 15.36
C SER A 123 -1.13 -2.59 15.71
N LYS A 124 -0.79 -1.81 16.72
CA LYS A 124 -1.60 -0.67 17.18
C LYS A 124 -1.87 0.33 16.05
N GLN A 125 -0.87 0.56 15.22
CA GLN A 125 -0.96 1.45 14.06
C GLN A 125 -2.02 0.94 13.07
N MET A 126 -2.06 -0.38 12.78
CA MET A 126 -3.07 -0.96 11.89
C MET A 126 -4.47 -0.94 12.50
N GLN A 127 -4.60 -1.07 13.81
CA GLN A 127 -5.88 -0.92 14.49
C GLN A 127 -6.48 0.48 14.27
N GLU A 128 -5.67 1.53 14.35
CA GLU A 128 -6.13 2.90 14.05
C GLU A 128 -6.56 3.05 12.57
N VAL A 129 -5.86 2.38 11.64
CA VAL A 129 -6.27 2.32 10.23
C VAL A 129 -7.65 1.65 10.09
N TYR A 130 -7.88 0.52 10.76
CA TYR A 130 -9.18 -0.19 10.73
C TYR A 130 -10.33 0.66 11.30
N LYS A 131 -10.10 1.32 12.42
CA LYS A 131 -11.06 2.26 13.01
C LYS A 131 -11.39 3.41 12.04
N ALA A 132 -10.36 3.96 11.39
CA ALA A 132 -10.55 5.02 10.41
C ALA A 132 -11.36 4.53 9.19
N ILE A 133 -11.07 3.32 8.67
CA ILE A 133 -11.86 2.69 7.60
C ILE A 133 -13.33 2.53 8.03
N GLY A 134 -13.60 1.97 9.21
CA GLY A 134 -14.95 1.78 9.72
C GLY A 134 -15.74 3.09 9.82
N ARG A 135 -15.12 4.15 10.38
CA ARG A 135 -15.75 5.47 10.53
C ARG A 135 -16.04 6.15 9.18
N VAL A 136 -15.11 6.08 8.24
CA VAL A 136 -15.25 6.78 6.95
C VAL A 136 -16.17 6.03 5.98
N SER A 137 -16.32 4.72 6.14
CA SER A 137 -17.14 3.89 5.25
C SER A 137 -18.63 4.27 5.28
N THR A 138 -19.13 4.80 6.39
CA THR A 138 -20.53 5.24 6.56
C THR A 138 -20.82 6.62 5.96
N SER A 139 -19.84 7.30 5.36
CA SER A 139 -19.98 8.62 4.76
C SER A 139 -19.52 8.67 3.32
N ASP A 140 -19.98 9.65 2.55
CA ASP A 140 -19.51 9.93 1.18
C ASP A 140 -18.30 10.89 1.15
N ALA A 141 -17.67 11.15 2.31
CA ALA A 141 -16.51 12.02 2.37
C ALA A 141 -15.36 11.53 1.47
N THR A 142 -14.65 12.47 0.86
CA THR A 142 -13.42 12.19 0.11
C THR A 142 -12.34 11.68 1.07
N VAL A 143 -11.65 10.60 0.69
CA VAL A 143 -10.61 9.98 1.50
C VAL A 143 -9.29 10.06 0.76
N LEU A 144 -8.26 10.56 1.45
CA LEU A 144 -6.88 10.54 1.00
C LEU A 144 -6.11 9.46 1.78
N VAL A 145 -5.69 8.39 1.09
CA VAL A 145 -4.89 7.31 1.66
C VAL A 145 -3.41 7.61 1.38
N ARG A 146 -2.61 7.77 2.44
CA ARG A 146 -1.18 8.05 2.34
C ARG A 146 -0.37 6.87 2.84
N GLY A 147 0.76 6.61 2.23
CA GLY A 147 1.69 5.56 2.66
C GLY A 147 2.70 5.22 1.58
N GLU A 148 3.82 4.66 1.97
CA GLU A 148 4.88 4.25 1.06
C GLU A 148 4.37 3.24 0.01
N SER A 149 5.14 3.05 -1.06
CA SER A 149 4.84 2.02 -2.04
C SER A 149 4.84 0.64 -1.37
N GLY A 150 3.89 -0.23 -1.76
CA GLY A 150 3.79 -1.59 -1.22
C GLY A 150 3.19 -1.72 0.18
N THR A 151 2.67 -0.65 0.81
CA THR A 151 2.02 -0.70 2.14
C THR A 151 0.60 -1.27 2.12
N GLY A 152 -0.06 -1.35 0.95
CA GLY A 152 -1.42 -1.87 0.80
C GLY A 152 -2.50 -0.79 0.65
N LYS A 153 -2.18 0.41 0.12
CA LYS A 153 -3.14 1.51 -0.09
C LYS A 153 -4.38 1.10 -0.87
N GLU A 154 -4.23 0.27 -1.91
CA GLU A 154 -5.36 -0.23 -2.70
C GLU A 154 -6.30 -1.12 -1.88
N LEU A 155 -5.74 -2.01 -1.02
CA LEU A 155 -6.56 -2.85 -0.14
C LEU A 155 -7.41 -2.00 0.83
N VAL A 156 -6.83 -0.91 1.35
CA VAL A 156 -7.58 0.05 2.19
C VAL A 156 -8.69 0.72 1.40
N ALA A 157 -8.44 1.16 0.17
CA ALA A 157 -9.47 1.75 -0.68
C ALA A 157 -10.60 0.76 -1.00
N ARG A 158 -10.27 -0.50 -1.30
CA ARG A 158 -11.24 -1.58 -1.50
C ARG A 158 -12.06 -1.84 -0.24
N ALA A 159 -11.42 -1.92 0.93
CA ALA A 159 -12.13 -2.10 2.19
C ALA A 159 -13.09 -0.94 2.49
N ILE A 160 -12.68 0.32 2.26
CA ILE A 160 -13.56 1.48 2.38
C ILE A 160 -14.78 1.35 1.46
N TYR A 161 -14.57 0.93 0.21
CA TYR A 161 -15.65 0.73 -0.75
C TYR A 161 -16.58 -0.40 -0.32
N GLN A 162 -16.05 -1.57 0.00
CA GLN A 162 -16.81 -2.77 0.37
C GLN A 162 -17.72 -2.55 1.59
N HIS A 163 -17.24 -1.75 2.55
CA HIS A 163 -18.00 -1.38 3.74
C HIS A 163 -18.81 -0.08 3.59
N SER A 164 -18.87 0.52 2.39
CA SER A 164 -19.58 1.78 2.17
C SER A 164 -21.06 1.59 1.82
N LEU A 165 -21.80 2.70 1.82
CA LEU A 165 -23.19 2.76 1.34
C LEU A 165 -23.31 2.52 -0.18
N ARG A 166 -22.17 2.47 -0.91
CA ARG A 166 -22.08 2.26 -2.36
C ARG A 166 -21.42 0.92 -2.71
N SER A 167 -21.40 -0.04 -1.79
CA SER A 167 -20.75 -1.35 -1.98
C SER A 167 -21.36 -2.20 -3.11
N ASP A 168 -22.62 -1.93 -3.49
CA ASP A 168 -23.34 -2.55 -4.61
C ASP A 168 -23.24 -1.76 -5.93
N LYS A 169 -22.54 -0.61 -5.93
CA LYS A 169 -22.37 0.30 -7.07
C LYS A 169 -21.00 0.09 -7.75
N PRO A 170 -20.78 0.65 -8.94
CA PRO A 170 -19.49 0.52 -9.61
C PRO A 170 -18.30 0.98 -8.75
N PHE A 171 -17.22 0.20 -8.74
CA PHE A 171 -15.93 0.56 -8.17
C PHE A 171 -14.90 0.68 -9.29
N LEU A 172 -14.50 1.91 -9.59
CA LEU A 172 -13.53 2.20 -10.63
C LEU A 172 -12.15 2.43 -10.02
N VAL A 173 -11.18 1.63 -10.41
CA VAL A 173 -9.76 1.79 -10.02
C VAL A 173 -8.99 2.38 -11.19
N ILE A 174 -8.27 3.47 -10.93
CA ILE A 174 -7.41 4.14 -11.91
C ILE A 174 -6.05 4.39 -11.27
N ASN A 175 -5.02 3.77 -11.85
CA ASN A 175 -3.64 4.07 -11.49
C ASN A 175 -3.13 5.17 -12.43
N CYS A 176 -2.82 6.34 -11.87
CA CYS A 176 -2.43 7.52 -12.64
C CYS A 176 -1.06 7.38 -13.34
N VAL A 177 -0.19 6.49 -12.84
CA VAL A 177 1.13 6.22 -13.44
C VAL A 177 1.06 5.19 -14.57
N ALA A 178 0.12 4.23 -14.46
CA ALA A 178 0.02 3.14 -15.42
C ALA A 178 -0.52 3.55 -16.80
N ILE A 179 -1.17 4.71 -16.90
CA ILE A 179 -1.76 5.22 -18.15
C ILE A 179 -0.89 6.38 -18.64
N PRO A 180 -0.43 6.36 -19.91
CA PRO A 180 0.29 7.48 -20.48
C PRO A 180 -0.50 8.80 -20.38
N ASP A 181 0.18 9.91 -20.09
CA ASP A 181 -0.45 11.23 -19.82
C ASP A 181 -1.43 11.67 -20.88
N ASN A 182 -1.08 11.47 -22.16
CA ASN A 182 -1.91 11.82 -23.31
C ASN A 182 -3.17 10.97 -23.44
N LEU A 183 -3.25 9.81 -22.80
CA LEU A 183 -4.41 8.93 -22.80
C LEU A 183 -5.23 9.06 -21.51
N LEU A 184 -4.60 9.40 -20.39
CA LEU A 184 -5.25 9.48 -19.09
C LEU A 184 -6.48 10.40 -19.11
N GLU A 185 -6.36 11.57 -19.73
CA GLU A 185 -7.45 12.52 -19.84
C GLU A 185 -8.65 11.94 -20.64
N SER A 186 -8.37 11.32 -21.79
CA SER A 186 -9.39 10.72 -22.65
C SER A 186 -10.06 9.48 -22.03
N GLU A 187 -9.32 8.71 -21.23
CA GLU A 187 -9.86 7.57 -20.48
C GLU A 187 -10.77 8.04 -19.32
N LEU A 188 -10.37 9.08 -18.59
CA LEU A 188 -11.13 9.60 -17.46
C LEU A 188 -12.42 10.27 -17.89
N PHE A 189 -12.32 11.24 -18.80
CA PHE A 189 -13.43 12.15 -19.14
C PHE A 189 -14.15 11.78 -20.44
N GLY A 190 -13.55 10.92 -21.28
CA GLY A 190 -14.09 10.62 -22.61
C GLY A 190 -13.90 11.77 -23.61
N TYR A 191 -14.40 11.60 -24.83
CA TYR A 191 -14.26 12.59 -25.88
C TYR A 191 -15.42 12.55 -26.86
N GLU A 192 -15.69 13.68 -27.50
CA GLU A 192 -16.62 13.80 -28.61
C GLU A 192 -15.92 13.51 -29.95
N LYS A 193 -16.72 13.15 -30.97
CA LYS A 193 -16.21 12.93 -32.31
C LYS A 193 -15.50 14.20 -32.83
N GLY A 194 -14.25 14.04 -33.29
CA GLY A 194 -13.45 15.16 -33.83
C GLY A 194 -12.67 15.95 -32.76
N ALA A 195 -12.65 15.52 -31.51
CA ALA A 195 -11.93 16.20 -30.42
C ALA A 195 -10.40 16.27 -30.65
N PHE A 196 -9.85 15.28 -31.33
CA PHE A 196 -8.43 15.21 -31.74
C PHE A 196 -8.25 14.30 -32.95
N THR A 197 -7.06 14.30 -33.54
CA THR A 197 -6.74 13.42 -34.69
C THR A 197 -6.84 11.95 -34.28
N GLY A 198 -7.84 11.24 -34.87
CA GLY A 198 -8.16 9.85 -34.52
C GLY A 198 -9.45 9.67 -33.70
N ALA A 199 -10.10 10.75 -33.26
CA ALA A 199 -11.41 10.70 -32.60
C ALA A 199 -12.55 10.50 -33.62
N THR A 200 -12.65 9.31 -34.19
CA THR A 200 -13.61 8.96 -35.23
C THR A 200 -15.05 8.80 -34.75
N HIS A 201 -15.21 8.48 -33.47
CA HIS A 201 -16.50 8.31 -32.76
C HIS A 201 -16.44 8.90 -31.35
N ARG A 202 -17.60 9.11 -30.75
CA ARG A 202 -17.74 9.53 -29.36
C ARG A 202 -17.34 8.38 -28.42
N ARG A 203 -16.63 8.68 -27.32
CA ARG A 203 -16.32 7.74 -26.25
C ARG A 203 -16.73 8.30 -24.89
N ILE A 204 -17.46 7.50 -24.13
CA ILE A 204 -17.87 7.82 -22.75
C ILE A 204 -16.68 7.61 -21.83
N GLY A 205 -16.38 8.59 -20.96
CA GLY A 205 -15.30 8.52 -19.98
C GLY A 205 -15.60 7.57 -18.83
N LYS A 206 -14.56 7.05 -18.20
CA LYS A 206 -14.68 6.11 -17.07
C LYS A 206 -15.38 6.74 -15.86
N ILE A 207 -15.19 8.03 -15.61
CA ILE A 207 -15.87 8.76 -14.54
C ILE A 207 -17.38 8.79 -14.77
N GLU A 208 -17.82 9.09 -15.98
CA GLU A 208 -19.23 9.08 -16.37
C GLU A 208 -19.84 7.66 -16.22
N GLN A 209 -19.10 6.62 -16.60
CA GLN A 209 -19.51 5.21 -16.44
C GLN A 209 -19.64 4.79 -14.97
N SER A 210 -18.93 5.46 -14.07
CA SER A 210 -18.94 5.17 -12.62
C SER A 210 -19.98 5.98 -11.86
N ASN A 211 -20.89 6.65 -12.54
CA ASN A 211 -21.94 7.46 -11.91
C ASN A 211 -22.75 6.65 -10.87
N GLY A 212 -22.97 7.21 -9.72
CA GLY A 212 -23.57 6.54 -8.55
C GLY A 212 -22.58 5.70 -7.71
N GLY A 213 -21.36 5.46 -8.21
CA GLY A 213 -20.35 4.57 -7.63
C GLY A 213 -19.22 5.27 -6.88
N THR A 214 -18.09 4.56 -6.80
CA THR A 214 -16.86 5.02 -6.14
C THR A 214 -15.70 5.01 -7.14
N VAL A 215 -14.95 6.09 -7.21
CA VAL A 215 -13.72 6.21 -8.01
C VAL A 215 -12.51 6.22 -7.09
N PHE A 216 -11.60 5.30 -7.30
CA PHE A 216 -10.31 5.23 -6.63
C PHE A 216 -9.20 5.66 -7.59
N LEU A 217 -8.51 6.76 -7.24
CA LEU A 217 -7.36 7.28 -7.96
C LEU A 217 -6.09 6.89 -7.21
N ASP A 218 -5.35 5.92 -7.72
CA ASP A 218 -4.06 5.52 -7.16
C ASP A 218 -2.95 6.40 -7.74
N GLU A 219 -1.95 6.70 -6.89
CA GLU A 219 -0.81 7.58 -7.16
C GLU A 219 -1.25 8.95 -7.74
N ILE A 220 -2.22 9.60 -7.05
CA ILE A 220 -2.76 10.91 -7.45
C ILE A 220 -1.66 11.99 -7.51
N GLY A 221 -0.58 11.85 -6.72
CA GLY A 221 0.56 12.77 -6.70
C GLY A 221 1.36 12.81 -8.01
N ASP A 222 1.17 11.82 -8.88
CA ASP A 222 1.81 11.73 -10.20
C ASP A 222 0.89 12.19 -11.34
N MET A 223 -0.34 12.63 -11.02
CA MET A 223 -1.29 13.08 -12.02
C MET A 223 -0.81 14.37 -12.72
N PRO A 224 -0.86 14.46 -14.07
CA PRO A 224 -0.50 15.66 -14.82
C PRO A 224 -1.29 16.89 -14.36
N PHE A 225 -0.62 18.03 -14.24
CA PHE A 225 -1.18 19.28 -13.67
C PHE A 225 -2.47 19.74 -14.38
N ALA A 226 -2.56 19.54 -15.70
CA ALA A 226 -3.78 19.87 -16.47
C ALA A 226 -4.99 19.02 -16.07
N ILE A 227 -4.77 17.75 -15.74
CA ILE A 227 -5.81 16.82 -15.33
C ILE A 227 -6.26 17.10 -13.88
N GLN A 228 -5.34 17.53 -13.01
CA GLN A 228 -5.67 17.94 -11.64
C GLN A 228 -6.74 19.03 -11.62
N ALA A 229 -6.69 20.00 -12.55
CA ALA A 229 -7.72 21.06 -12.67
C ALA A 229 -9.11 20.48 -12.98
N LYS A 230 -9.18 19.46 -13.84
CA LYS A 230 -10.45 18.80 -14.18
C LYS A 230 -10.99 17.94 -13.03
N ILE A 231 -10.12 17.26 -12.29
CA ILE A 231 -10.52 16.53 -11.08
C ILE A 231 -11.03 17.51 -10.00
N LEU A 232 -10.37 18.65 -9.83
CA LEU A 232 -10.88 19.69 -8.91
C LEU A 232 -12.30 20.13 -9.26
N ARG A 233 -12.53 20.42 -10.56
CA ARG A 233 -13.84 20.82 -11.06
C ARG A 233 -14.90 19.72 -10.82
N LEU A 234 -14.56 18.46 -11.08
CA LEU A 234 -15.40 17.31 -10.77
C LEU A 234 -15.80 17.25 -9.28
N LEU A 235 -14.84 17.47 -8.37
CA LEU A 235 -15.09 17.43 -6.92
C LEU A 235 -15.93 18.65 -6.43
N GLN A 236 -15.88 19.77 -7.14
CA GLN A 236 -16.61 21.00 -6.79
C GLN A 236 -18.02 21.03 -7.39
N GLU A 237 -18.11 20.76 -8.70
CA GLU A 237 -19.33 20.93 -9.49
C GLU A 237 -20.15 19.62 -9.62
N LYS A 238 -19.58 18.48 -9.23
CA LYS A 238 -20.18 17.14 -9.43
C LYS A 238 -20.61 16.92 -10.88
N SER A 239 -19.78 17.34 -11.82
CA SER A 239 -20.03 17.22 -13.24
C SER A 239 -18.74 17.04 -14.03
N VAL A 240 -18.86 16.50 -15.23
CA VAL A 240 -17.75 16.30 -16.17
C VAL A 240 -18.09 16.87 -17.53
N GLU A 241 -17.08 17.29 -18.28
CA GLU A 241 -17.14 17.65 -19.67
C GLU A 241 -16.24 16.72 -20.49
N ARG A 242 -16.75 16.18 -21.61
CA ARG A 242 -15.92 15.38 -22.52
C ARG A 242 -14.95 16.27 -23.29
N ILE A 243 -13.80 15.70 -23.65
CA ILE A 243 -12.82 16.43 -24.49
C ILE A 243 -13.47 16.83 -25.82
N GLY A 244 -13.36 18.11 -26.19
CA GLY A 244 -13.98 18.67 -27.37
C GLY A 244 -15.50 18.86 -27.29
N GLY A 245 -16.15 18.49 -26.19
CA GLY A 245 -17.54 18.74 -25.88
C GLY A 245 -17.78 20.07 -25.17
N ARG A 246 -19.05 20.49 -25.10
CA ARG A 246 -19.54 21.65 -24.33
C ARG A 246 -20.66 21.25 -23.37
N GLU A 247 -21.04 19.98 -23.38
CA GLU A 247 -22.10 19.44 -22.55
C GLU A 247 -21.55 19.15 -21.14
N THR A 248 -22.17 19.78 -20.15
CA THR A 248 -21.87 19.50 -18.74
C THR A 248 -22.72 18.32 -18.27
N ILE A 249 -22.10 17.22 -17.92
CA ILE A 249 -22.74 15.96 -17.54
C ILE A 249 -22.67 15.81 -16.03
N PRO A 250 -23.79 15.82 -15.31
CA PRO A 250 -23.80 15.64 -13.87
C PRO A 250 -23.40 14.21 -13.50
N VAL A 251 -22.54 14.06 -12.50
CA VAL A 251 -22.08 12.77 -11.97
C VAL A 251 -22.06 12.81 -10.44
N ASP A 252 -22.61 11.77 -9.84
CA ASP A 252 -22.53 11.55 -8.40
C ASP A 252 -21.57 10.42 -8.09
N ILE A 253 -20.36 10.74 -7.67
CA ILE A 253 -19.33 9.76 -7.33
C ILE A 253 -18.75 10.04 -5.94
N ARG A 254 -18.38 8.97 -5.24
CA ARG A 254 -17.50 9.04 -4.08
C ARG A 254 -16.06 8.95 -4.54
N MET A 255 -15.18 9.83 -4.02
CA MET A 255 -13.75 9.83 -4.38
C MET A 255 -12.89 9.25 -3.25
N ILE A 256 -12.01 8.32 -3.61
CA ILE A 256 -10.90 7.87 -2.78
C ILE A 256 -9.63 8.11 -3.58
N ALA A 257 -8.63 8.75 -2.99
CA ALA A 257 -7.34 9.00 -3.64
C ALA A 257 -6.21 8.38 -2.81
N ALA A 258 -5.18 7.86 -3.45
CA ALA A 258 -3.99 7.35 -2.76
C ALA A 258 -2.71 7.94 -3.35
N THR A 259 -1.68 8.07 -2.51
CA THR A 259 -0.36 8.52 -2.96
C THR A 259 0.74 8.07 -1.99
N ASN A 260 1.93 7.82 -2.53
CA ASN A 260 3.17 7.67 -1.79
C ASN A 260 3.97 8.98 -1.73
N ARG A 261 3.62 9.99 -2.54
CA ARG A 261 4.31 11.28 -2.60
C ARG A 261 3.95 12.18 -1.42
N ASN A 262 4.90 13.04 -1.05
CA ASN A 262 4.64 14.18 -0.18
C ASN A 262 3.98 15.29 -1.01
N LEU A 263 2.63 15.41 -0.90
CA LEU A 263 1.86 16.39 -1.66
C LEU A 263 2.17 17.82 -1.23
N GLU A 264 2.55 18.05 0.02
CA GLU A 264 2.91 19.36 0.54
C GLU A 264 4.17 19.90 -0.19
N ARG A 265 5.20 19.05 -0.37
CA ARG A 265 6.36 19.37 -1.21
C ARG A 265 6.00 19.55 -2.68
N ALA A 266 5.14 18.70 -3.21
CA ALA A 266 4.69 18.81 -4.60
C ALA A 266 3.94 20.13 -4.88
N ILE A 267 3.27 20.71 -3.87
CA ILE A 267 2.67 22.05 -3.94
C ILE A 267 3.77 23.12 -3.97
N GLU A 268 4.77 23.04 -3.08
CA GLU A 268 5.91 23.95 -3.05
C GLU A 268 6.68 23.95 -4.39
N ASP A 269 6.86 22.77 -4.99
CA ASP A 269 7.51 22.58 -6.29
C ASP A 269 6.62 22.97 -7.48
N GLY A 270 5.36 23.33 -7.28
CA GLY A 270 4.40 23.69 -8.32
C GLY A 270 3.91 22.51 -9.19
N SER A 271 4.20 21.27 -8.81
CA SER A 271 3.78 20.06 -9.54
C SER A 271 2.39 19.55 -9.10
N PHE A 272 1.88 20.00 -7.95
CA PHE A 272 0.55 19.68 -7.47
C PHE A 272 -0.23 20.95 -7.07
N ARG A 273 -1.54 20.97 -7.34
CA ARG A 273 -2.39 22.13 -7.04
C ARG A 273 -2.80 22.14 -5.58
N GLU A 274 -2.63 23.27 -4.92
CA GLU A 274 -3.02 23.48 -3.53
C GLU A 274 -4.55 23.35 -3.33
N ASP A 275 -5.35 23.90 -4.26
CA ASP A 275 -6.82 23.84 -4.21
C ASP A 275 -7.35 22.41 -4.30
N LEU A 276 -6.75 21.57 -5.13
CA LEU A 276 -7.06 20.13 -5.22
C LEU A 276 -6.69 19.39 -3.93
N TYR A 277 -5.51 19.69 -3.38
CA TYR A 277 -5.05 19.08 -2.15
C TYR A 277 -6.05 19.27 -1.00
N TYR A 278 -6.51 20.49 -0.75
CA TYR A 278 -7.48 20.73 0.30
C TYR A 278 -8.84 20.07 0.02
N ARG A 279 -9.21 19.88 -1.22
CA ARG A 279 -10.45 19.18 -1.59
C ARG A 279 -10.35 17.67 -1.43
N LEU A 280 -9.16 17.10 -1.58
CA LEU A 280 -8.88 15.67 -1.35
C LEU A 280 -8.68 15.36 0.14
N LYS A 281 -8.06 16.26 0.91
CA LYS A 281 -7.69 16.08 2.32
C LYS A 281 -8.88 16.33 3.27
N VAL A 282 -10.06 15.77 2.99
CA VAL A 282 -11.20 15.82 3.91
C VAL A 282 -11.00 14.83 5.05
N VAL A 283 -10.71 13.57 4.72
CA VAL A 283 -10.28 12.55 5.67
C VAL A 283 -8.98 11.94 5.17
N THR A 284 -7.97 11.88 6.04
CA THR A 284 -6.69 11.26 5.70
C THR A 284 -6.50 9.98 6.50
N ILE A 285 -6.15 8.88 5.79
CA ILE A 285 -5.74 7.61 6.39
C ILE A 285 -4.29 7.38 6.03
N SER A 286 -3.41 7.33 7.04
CA SER A 286 -1.98 7.09 6.84
C SER A 286 -1.66 5.63 7.17
N LEU A 287 -1.13 4.89 6.19
CA LEU A 287 -0.66 3.53 6.39
C LEU A 287 0.78 3.55 6.89
N PRO A 288 1.08 2.88 8.00
CA PRO A 288 2.43 2.76 8.49
C PRO A 288 3.28 1.90 7.55
N PRO A 289 4.55 2.23 7.34
CA PRO A 289 5.49 1.35 6.66
C PRO A 289 5.73 0.08 7.50
N LEU A 290 6.15 -1.01 6.84
CA LEU A 290 6.27 -2.32 7.50
C LEU A 290 7.29 -2.32 8.65
N ARG A 291 8.34 -1.52 8.55
CA ARG A 291 9.36 -1.32 9.62
C ARG A 291 8.80 -0.70 10.92
N GLU A 292 7.66 -0.02 10.86
CA GLU A 292 6.99 0.54 12.04
C GLU A 292 5.92 -0.40 12.64
N ARG A 293 5.68 -1.55 11.98
CA ARG A 293 4.75 -2.59 12.41
C ARG A 293 5.36 -3.99 12.33
N THR A 294 6.57 -4.14 12.86
CA THR A 294 7.33 -5.39 12.81
C THR A 294 6.59 -6.57 13.46
N ASP A 295 5.71 -6.30 14.43
CA ASP A 295 4.84 -7.30 15.06
C ASP A 295 3.87 -7.98 14.06
N ASP A 296 3.61 -7.36 12.91
CA ASP A 296 2.76 -7.91 11.86
C ASP A 296 3.53 -8.84 10.90
N ILE A 297 4.87 -8.79 10.88
CA ILE A 297 5.71 -9.57 9.95
C ILE A 297 5.49 -11.08 10.10
N PRO A 298 5.48 -11.67 11.31
CA PRO A 298 5.20 -13.10 11.45
C PRO A 298 3.82 -13.51 10.91
N LEU A 299 2.81 -12.68 11.13
CA LEU A 299 1.45 -12.93 10.65
C LEU A 299 1.37 -12.85 9.12
N LEU A 300 1.98 -11.82 8.52
CA LEU A 300 2.07 -11.63 7.07
C LEU A 300 2.86 -12.77 6.42
N THR A 301 3.97 -13.18 7.03
CA THR A 301 4.79 -14.31 6.57
C THR A 301 3.96 -15.59 6.51
N GLY A 302 3.27 -15.94 7.60
CA GLY A 302 2.40 -17.12 7.65
C GLY A 302 1.28 -17.07 6.59
N PHE A 303 0.67 -15.91 6.39
CA PHE A 303 -0.33 -15.70 5.35
C PHE A 303 0.21 -15.93 3.94
N PHE A 304 1.36 -15.33 3.60
CA PHE A 304 1.96 -15.47 2.27
C PHE A 304 2.47 -16.89 2.03
N LEU A 305 3.04 -17.57 3.04
CA LEU A 305 3.41 -18.97 2.94
C LEU A 305 2.21 -19.86 2.57
N ASN A 306 1.10 -19.70 3.28
CA ASN A 306 -0.12 -20.47 3.00
C ASN A 306 -0.67 -20.16 1.60
N ARG A 307 -0.76 -18.87 1.25
CA ARG A 307 -1.29 -18.43 -0.03
C ARG A 307 -0.46 -18.93 -1.21
N PHE A 308 0.84 -18.67 -1.21
CA PHE A 308 1.71 -19.04 -2.32
C PHE A 308 1.93 -20.56 -2.40
N SER A 309 1.93 -21.28 -1.27
CA SER A 309 1.95 -22.74 -1.29
C SER A 309 0.70 -23.31 -1.98
N ALA A 310 -0.47 -22.74 -1.70
CA ALA A 310 -1.70 -23.13 -2.39
C ALA A 310 -1.68 -22.76 -3.88
N GLU A 311 -1.18 -21.58 -4.25
CA GLU A 311 -1.04 -21.15 -5.65
C GLU A 311 -0.03 -22.02 -6.44
N LEU A 312 1.02 -22.52 -5.77
CA LEU A 312 2.03 -23.43 -6.37
C LEU A 312 1.67 -24.90 -6.28
N GLU A 313 0.52 -25.22 -5.68
CA GLU A 313 0.06 -26.62 -5.44
C GLU A 313 1.06 -27.46 -4.64
N ILE A 314 1.77 -26.86 -3.69
CA ILE A 314 2.74 -27.51 -2.80
C ILE A 314 2.26 -27.50 -1.34
N ASN A 315 2.75 -28.45 -0.55
CA ASN A 315 2.56 -28.37 0.90
C ASN A 315 3.35 -27.18 1.46
N ASN A 316 2.73 -26.41 2.37
CA ASN A 316 3.43 -25.33 3.06
C ASN A 316 4.62 -25.89 3.87
N PRO A 317 5.88 -25.57 3.51
CA PRO A 317 7.05 -26.12 4.17
C PRO A 317 7.28 -25.51 5.56
N GLY A 318 6.61 -24.41 5.89
CA GLY A 318 6.88 -23.62 7.07
C GLY A 318 8.15 -22.76 6.96
N ILE A 319 8.49 -22.09 8.04
CA ILE A 319 9.70 -21.26 8.17
C ILE A 319 10.32 -21.48 9.56
N THR A 320 11.64 -21.46 9.64
CA THR A 320 12.35 -21.59 10.93
C THR A 320 12.27 -20.29 11.74
N ASP A 321 12.34 -20.39 13.07
CA ASP A 321 12.32 -19.21 13.96
C ASP A 321 13.47 -18.24 13.67
N SER A 322 14.64 -18.75 13.32
CA SER A 322 15.81 -17.95 12.94
C SER A 322 15.59 -17.18 11.63
N ALA A 323 15.03 -17.83 10.60
CA ALA A 323 14.67 -17.17 9.35
C ALA A 323 13.57 -16.10 9.56
N LEU A 324 12.58 -16.39 10.40
CA LEU A 324 11.54 -15.43 10.78
C LEU A 324 12.13 -14.22 11.54
N GLY A 325 13.13 -14.45 12.39
CA GLY A 325 13.89 -13.40 13.07
C GLY A 325 14.58 -12.47 12.07
N LEU A 326 15.22 -13.00 11.04
CA LEU A 326 15.84 -12.21 9.97
C LEU A 326 14.81 -11.36 9.22
N LEU A 327 13.67 -11.94 8.84
CA LEU A 327 12.59 -11.19 8.19
C LEU A 327 12.09 -10.04 9.08
N THR A 328 12.02 -10.25 10.40
CA THR A 328 11.55 -9.23 11.35
C THR A 328 12.52 -8.06 11.49
N LEU A 329 13.81 -8.30 11.33
CA LEU A 329 14.86 -7.28 11.45
C LEU A 329 15.11 -6.51 10.16
N HIS A 330 14.65 -7.01 9.02
CA HIS A 330 14.87 -6.38 7.72
C HIS A 330 14.04 -5.07 7.59
N PRO A 331 14.60 -4.00 6.99
CA PRO A 331 13.95 -2.67 6.91
C PRO A 331 12.75 -2.59 5.96
N TRP A 332 12.58 -3.53 5.03
CA TRP A 332 11.47 -3.62 4.09
C TRP A 332 11.15 -2.30 3.37
N THR A 333 12.06 -1.77 2.58
CA THR A 333 11.88 -0.52 1.83
C THR A 333 10.72 -0.61 0.83
N GLY A 334 10.48 -1.79 0.23
CA GLY A 334 9.31 -2.10 -0.59
C GLY A 334 8.10 -2.63 0.19
N ASN A 335 8.14 -2.56 1.54
CA ASN A 335 7.05 -2.90 2.44
C ASN A 335 6.48 -4.33 2.23
N ILE A 336 5.15 -4.49 2.26
CA ILE A 336 4.49 -5.80 2.12
C ILE A 336 4.75 -6.41 0.73
N ARG A 337 4.89 -5.59 -0.32
CA ARG A 337 5.18 -6.09 -1.67
C ARG A 337 6.54 -6.78 -1.72
N GLU A 338 7.54 -6.21 -1.09
CA GLU A 338 8.88 -6.79 -0.98
C GLU A 338 8.86 -8.08 -0.14
N LEU A 339 8.20 -8.08 1.02
CA LEU A 339 8.04 -9.27 1.86
C LEU A 339 7.34 -10.40 1.10
N ALA A 340 6.25 -10.11 0.39
CA ALA A 340 5.52 -11.09 -0.40
C ALA A 340 6.40 -11.71 -1.50
N ASN A 341 7.12 -10.87 -2.26
CA ASN A 341 8.05 -11.32 -3.31
C ASN A 341 9.18 -12.18 -2.73
N THR A 342 9.74 -11.80 -1.57
CA THR A 342 10.77 -12.57 -0.88
C THR A 342 10.29 -13.97 -0.51
N ILE A 343 9.09 -14.07 0.09
CA ILE A 343 8.50 -15.35 0.47
C ILE A 343 8.16 -16.19 -0.75
N GLN A 344 7.62 -15.59 -1.82
CA GLN A 344 7.31 -16.28 -3.06
C GLN A 344 8.57 -16.84 -3.71
N LYS A 345 9.64 -16.05 -3.79
CA LYS A 345 10.94 -16.51 -4.29
C LYS A 345 11.49 -17.65 -3.43
N ALA A 346 11.48 -17.51 -2.11
CA ALA A 346 11.93 -18.56 -1.20
C ALA A 346 11.18 -19.87 -1.42
N LEU A 347 9.86 -19.85 -1.63
CA LEU A 347 9.07 -21.03 -1.92
C LEU A 347 9.39 -21.65 -3.29
N ILE A 348 9.61 -20.86 -4.34
CA ILE A 348 9.95 -21.35 -5.69
C ILE A 348 11.29 -22.11 -5.69
N PHE A 349 12.28 -21.63 -4.94
CA PHE A 349 13.59 -22.26 -4.85
C PHE A 349 13.70 -23.29 -3.73
N ASN A 350 12.69 -23.41 -2.87
CA ASN A 350 12.63 -24.36 -1.77
C ASN A 350 12.47 -25.78 -2.29
N ARG A 351 13.16 -26.72 -1.64
CA ARG A 351 13.13 -28.15 -1.99
C ARG A 351 12.25 -28.98 -1.05
N GLY A 352 11.29 -28.35 -0.39
CA GLY A 352 10.33 -29.01 0.52
C GLY A 352 10.74 -29.08 1.98
N ALA A 353 11.90 -28.51 2.35
CA ALA A 353 12.30 -28.30 3.75
C ALA A 353 11.72 -26.96 4.28
N PRO A 354 11.62 -26.76 5.61
CA PRO A 354 11.27 -25.44 6.16
C PRO A 354 12.25 -24.35 5.67
N ILE A 355 11.74 -23.17 5.31
CA ILE A 355 12.54 -22.04 4.84
C ILE A 355 13.55 -21.65 5.93
N GLY A 356 14.84 -21.74 5.63
CA GLY A 356 15.93 -21.42 6.53
C GLY A 356 16.51 -20.02 6.34
N GLU A 357 17.50 -19.67 7.16
CA GLU A 357 18.23 -18.39 7.07
C GLU A 357 18.91 -18.20 5.72
N ASP A 358 19.52 -19.25 5.18
CA ASP A 358 20.24 -19.20 3.89
C ASP A 358 19.27 -18.89 2.73
N ASP A 359 18.07 -19.47 2.75
CA ASP A 359 17.04 -19.19 1.76
C ASP A 359 16.59 -17.71 1.81
N VAL A 360 16.43 -17.16 3.02
CA VAL A 360 16.09 -15.76 3.23
C VAL A 360 17.22 -14.84 2.78
N HIS A 361 18.46 -15.12 3.17
CA HIS A 361 19.62 -14.33 2.75
C HIS A 361 19.80 -14.31 1.24
N GLN A 362 19.64 -15.46 0.57
CA GLN A 362 19.73 -15.55 -0.88
C GLN A 362 18.63 -14.71 -1.55
N THR A 363 17.40 -14.80 -1.07
CA THR A 363 16.27 -14.06 -1.68
C THR A 363 16.34 -12.54 -1.43
N ILE A 364 16.78 -12.09 -0.26
CA ILE A 364 16.99 -10.67 0.07
C ILE A 364 18.19 -10.11 -0.70
N GLY A 365 19.29 -10.87 -0.80
CA GLY A 365 20.49 -10.46 -1.52
C GLY A 365 20.25 -10.26 -3.03
N ASP A 366 19.45 -11.12 -3.65
CA ASP A 366 19.05 -10.97 -5.05
C ASP A 366 18.13 -9.77 -5.30
N MET A 367 17.31 -9.38 -4.31
CA MET A 367 16.41 -8.22 -4.45
C MET A 367 17.16 -6.89 -4.40
N SER A 368 18.25 -6.80 -3.63
CA SER A 368 19.12 -5.62 -3.66
C SER A 368 19.83 -5.41 -5.01
N SER A 369 19.81 -6.43 -5.89
CA SER A 369 20.39 -6.36 -7.23
C SER A 369 19.39 -6.20 -8.37
N THR A 370 18.06 -6.34 -8.14
CA THR A 370 17.06 -6.41 -9.23
C THR A 370 15.98 -5.32 -9.23
N ASP A 371 15.68 -4.69 -8.07
CA ASP A 371 14.57 -3.73 -7.95
C ASP A 371 14.96 -2.37 -7.32
N ALA A 372 16.24 -2.16 -7.02
CA ALA A 372 16.71 -0.79 -6.81
C ALA A 372 16.54 -0.05 -8.14
N ASN A 373 15.76 1.03 -8.14
CA ASN A 373 15.79 2.03 -9.19
C ASN A 373 17.24 2.30 -9.55
N LEU A 374 17.77 1.66 -10.62
CA LEU A 374 19.15 1.77 -11.05
C LEU A 374 19.54 3.24 -11.30
N ASP A 375 18.57 4.11 -11.55
CA ASP A 375 18.79 5.54 -11.76
C ASP A 375 18.95 6.34 -10.45
N GLY A 376 18.14 6.09 -9.40
CA GLY A 376 18.19 6.88 -8.15
C GLY A 376 19.42 6.57 -7.29
N ASP A 377 19.70 5.31 -7.06
CA ASP A 377 20.85 4.86 -6.22
C ASP A 377 22.19 5.11 -6.95
N THR A 378 22.20 4.95 -8.28
CA THR A 378 23.36 5.28 -9.14
C THR A 378 23.60 6.79 -9.16
N ASP A 379 22.55 7.61 -9.29
CA ASP A 379 22.66 9.07 -9.25
C ASP A 379 23.14 9.57 -7.88
N ASP A 380 22.67 9.00 -6.78
CA ASP A 380 23.11 9.37 -5.44
C ASP A 380 24.55 8.90 -5.15
N ALA A 381 24.94 7.73 -5.59
CA ALA A 381 26.33 7.28 -5.55
C ALA A 381 27.26 8.16 -6.41
N ILE A 382 26.80 8.55 -7.61
CA ILE A 382 27.51 9.49 -8.49
C ILE A 382 27.59 10.88 -7.85
N ARG A 383 26.51 11.39 -7.23
CA ARG A 383 26.49 12.68 -6.52
C ARG A 383 27.45 12.67 -5.32
N GLN A 384 27.45 11.62 -4.54
CA GLN A 384 28.34 11.46 -3.40
C GLN A 384 29.80 11.40 -3.84
N TRP A 385 30.10 10.63 -4.89
CA TRP A 385 31.42 10.57 -5.50
C TRP A 385 31.84 11.94 -6.10
N ALA A 386 30.96 12.66 -6.79
CA ALA A 386 31.18 13.95 -7.35
C ALA A 386 31.49 15.00 -6.26
N ARG A 387 30.69 15.03 -5.17
CA ARG A 387 30.97 15.90 -4.01
C ARG A 387 32.36 15.66 -3.43
N LYS A 388 32.72 14.40 -3.18
CA LYS A 388 34.01 14.01 -2.64
C LYS A 388 35.15 14.37 -3.59
N THR A 389 34.93 14.33 -4.90
CA THR A 389 35.91 14.71 -5.93
C THR A 389 36.09 16.23 -6.01
N LEU A 390 35.00 17.00 -5.82
CA LEU A 390 35.01 18.47 -5.79
C LEU A 390 35.62 19.01 -4.49
N GLU A 391 35.41 18.37 -3.35
CA GLU A 391 35.95 18.74 -2.05
C GLU A 391 37.47 18.49 -1.96
N GLY A 392 38.05 17.65 -2.81
CA GLY A 392 39.46 17.26 -2.82
C GLY A 392 40.44 18.32 -3.33
N GLY A 393 40.01 19.57 -3.61
CA GLY A 393 40.84 20.72 -3.95
C GLY A 393 41.07 20.93 -5.45
N ALA A 394 41.43 22.15 -5.83
CA ALA A 394 41.55 22.64 -7.20
C ALA A 394 42.64 21.91 -8.02
N GLN A 395 42.28 20.82 -8.66
CA GLN A 395 43.09 20.20 -9.72
C GLN A 395 42.74 20.82 -11.07
N LYS A 396 43.78 21.24 -11.84
CA LYS A 396 43.58 21.62 -13.24
C LYS A 396 43.03 20.41 -14.01
N ASN A 397 41.94 20.61 -14.79
CA ASN A 397 41.26 19.59 -15.58
C ASN A 397 40.49 18.52 -14.75
N LEU A 398 39.87 18.92 -13.64
CA LEU A 398 39.12 18.03 -12.78
C LEU A 398 38.02 17.28 -13.54
N PHE A 399 37.29 17.97 -14.42
CA PHE A 399 36.21 17.37 -15.23
C PHE A 399 36.74 16.25 -16.14
N ASP A 400 37.82 16.50 -16.88
CA ASP A 400 38.41 15.48 -17.77
C ASP A 400 38.98 14.29 -16.99
N SER A 401 39.53 14.53 -15.81
CA SER A 401 40.03 13.47 -14.93
C SER A 401 38.88 12.60 -14.40
N ALA A 402 37.78 13.22 -13.96
CA ALA A 402 36.57 12.53 -13.48
C ALA A 402 35.91 11.71 -14.59
N MET A 403 35.70 12.30 -15.76
CA MET A 403 35.14 11.62 -16.94
C MET A 403 36.07 10.50 -17.46
N GLY A 404 37.37 10.69 -17.34
CA GLY A 404 38.38 9.68 -17.66
C GLY A 404 38.23 8.43 -16.74
N ARG A 405 38.01 8.65 -15.46
CA ARG A 405 37.83 7.57 -14.49
C ARG A 405 36.56 6.77 -14.76
N VAL A 406 35.40 7.45 -14.97
CA VAL A 406 34.14 6.79 -15.34
C VAL A 406 34.26 6.00 -16.64
N SER A 407 34.85 6.62 -17.68
CA SER A 407 35.09 5.95 -18.97
C SER A 407 36.02 4.75 -18.83
N GLY A 408 37.03 4.82 -17.97
CA GLY A 408 37.94 3.72 -17.68
C GLY A 408 37.23 2.51 -17.07
N VAL A 409 36.35 2.73 -16.07
CA VAL A 409 35.56 1.71 -15.42
C VAL A 409 34.62 1.04 -16.43
N LEU A 410 33.87 1.82 -17.22
CA LEU A 410 32.95 1.28 -18.23
C LEU A 410 33.65 0.40 -19.28
N ILE A 411 34.81 0.85 -19.76
CA ILE A 411 35.58 0.07 -20.75
C ILE A 411 36.15 -1.20 -20.14
N SER A 412 36.66 -1.13 -18.90
CA SER A 412 37.20 -2.31 -18.21
C SER A 412 36.10 -3.36 -17.99
N GLU A 413 34.90 -2.92 -17.60
CA GLU A 413 33.78 -3.83 -17.35
C GLU A 413 33.25 -4.45 -18.66
N ALA A 414 33.13 -3.68 -19.72
CA ALA A 414 32.78 -4.19 -21.05
C ALA A 414 33.78 -5.23 -21.58
N LEU A 415 35.05 -5.02 -21.32
CA LEU A 415 36.10 -5.98 -21.69
C LEU A 415 36.01 -7.25 -20.83
N ARG A 416 35.73 -7.11 -19.53
CA ARG A 416 35.53 -8.25 -18.62
C ARG A 416 34.35 -9.11 -19.07
N MET A 417 33.18 -8.49 -19.34
CA MET A 417 31.96 -9.17 -19.80
C MET A 417 32.14 -9.88 -21.16
N THR A 418 33.04 -9.36 -22.02
CA THR A 418 33.30 -9.94 -23.34
C THR A 418 34.51 -10.85 -23.38
N GLY A 419 35.06 -11.26 -22.21
CA GLY A 419 36.23 -12.13 -22.12
C GLY A 419 37.49 -11.57 -22.83
N GLY A 420 37.68 -10.23 -22.79
CA GLY A 420 38.79 -9.54 -23.44
C GLY A 420 38.62 -9.28 -24.94
N ASN A 421 37.46 -9.65 -25.52
CA ASN A 421 37.22 -9.46 -26.96
C ASN A 421 36.88 -8.01 -27.29
N ARG A 422 37.88 -7.28 -27.80
CA ARG A 422 37.81 -5.83 -28.14
C ARG A 422 36.68 -5.52 -29.14
N SER A 423 36.40 -6.39 -30.11
CA SER A 423 35.36 -6.13 -31.11
C SER A 423 33.97 -6.28 -30.53
N ARG A 424 33.73 -7.23 -29.61
CA ARG A 424 32.47 -7.39 -28.88
C ARG A 424 32.29 -6.26 -27.85
N ALA A 425 33.36 -5.87 -27.13
CA ALA A 425 33.32 -4.78 -26.18
C ALA A 425 33.03 -3.43 -26.88
N ALA A 426 33.61 -3.18 -28.05
CA ALA A 426 33.31 -2.00 -28.86
C ALA A 426 31.83 -1.95 -29.27
N LYS A 427 31.28 -3.08 -29.71
CA LYS A 427 29.86 -3.19 -30.07
C LYS A 427 28.94 -3.01 -28.85
N LEU A 428 29.32 -3.52 -27.67
CA LEU A 428 28.57 -3.38 -26.44
C LEU A 428 28.48 -1.92 -25.97
N LEU A 429 29.55 -1.14 -26.21
CA LEU A 429 29.66 0.28 -25.84
C LEU A 429 29.20 1.24 -26.94
N ASP A 430 28.70 0.71 -28.07
CA ASP A 430 28.36 1.47 -29.28
C ASP A 430 29.51 2.38 -29.78
N LEU A 431 30.74 1.83 -29.71
CA LEU A 431 31.96 2.51 -30.13
C LEU A 431 32.56 1.83 -31.35
N SER A 432 33.24 2.60 -32.21
CA SER A 432 34.10 2.01 -33.22
C SER A 432 35.33 1.33 -32.58
N ARG A 433 35.80 0.23 -33.16
CA ARG A 433 36.98 -0.47 -32.65
C ARG A 433 38.25 0.43 -32.55
N PRO A 434 38.54 1.38 -33.49
CA PRO A 434 39.60 2.38 -33.32
C PRO A 434 39.38 3.30 -32.15
N THR A 435 38.15 3.77 -31.93
CA THR A 435 37.78 4.66 -30.81
C THR A 435 37.98 3.96 -29.47
N LEU A 436 37.57 2.67 -29.35
CA LEU A 436 37.81 1.89 -28.14
C LEU A 436 39.30 1.73 -27.87
N HIS A 437 40.10 1.43 -28.91
CA HIS A 437 41.54 1.28 -28.77
C HIS A 437 42.22 2.57 -28.29
N ALA A 438 41.90 3.72 -28.89
CA ALA A 438 42.41 5.02 -28.47
C ALA A 438 42.02 5.37 -27.03
N LYS A 439 40.79 5.02 -26.60
CA LYS A 439 40.38 5.23 -25.23
C LYS A 439 41.08 4.29 -24.25
N MET A 440 41.32 3.01 -24.61
CA MET A 440 42.11 2.08 -23.81
C MET A 440 43.54 2.58 -23.59
N GLU A 441 44.21 3.09 -24.63
CA GLU A 441 45.54 3.69 -24.51
C GLU A 441 45.51 4.94 -23.63
N LYS A 442 44.55 5.84 -23.85
CA LYS A 442 44.39 7.07 -23.07
C LYS A 442 44.22 6.79 -21.58
N TYR A 443 43.46 5.75 -21.23
CA TYR A 443 43.17 5.40 -19.84
C TYR A 443 44.03 4.26 -19.26
N ARG A 444 45.06 3.83 -20.02
CA ARG A 444 46.04 2.81 -19.61
C ARG A 444 45.41 1.46 -19.23
N ILE A 445 44.35 1.04 -19.93
CA ILE A 445 43.64 -0.21 -19.66
C ILE A 445 44.39 -1.34 -20.36
N GLN A 446 44.89 -2.32 -19.58
CA GLN A 446 45.55 -3.55 -20.08
C GLN A 446 44.63 -4.75 -19.88
N ILE A 447 44.66 -5.68 -20.83
CA ILE A 447 43.95 -6.93 -20.74
C ILE A 447 44.95 -8.01 -20.28
N GLU A 448 44.79 -8.51 -19.07
CA GLU A 448 45.49 -9.71 -18.63
C GLU A 448 44.85 -10.94 -19.30
N THR A 449 45.52 -11.49 -20.30
CA THR A 449 45.09 -12.72 -20.98
C THR A 449 45.59 -13.90 -20.16
N THR A 450 44.81 -14.44 -19.27
CA THR A 450 45.06 -15.75 -18.64
C THR A 450 44.82 -16.83 -19.71
N VAL A 451 45.87 -17.41 -20.26
CA VAL A 451 45.80 -18.57 -21.17
C VAL A 451 45.47 -19.79 -20.31
N ALA A 452 44.20 -20.17 -20.24
CA ALA A 452 43.83 -21.48 -19.70
C ALA A 452 44.36 -22.56 -20.65
N LYS A 453 45.37 -23.35 -20.23
CA LYS A 453 45.76 -24.57 -20.88
C LYS A 453 44.63 -25.60 -20.78
N ASN A 454 44.03 -25.95 -21.91
CA ASN A 454 43.18 -27.13 -21.99
C ASN A 454 44.01 -28.38 -21.62
N PRO A 455 43.57 -29.23 -20.69
CA PRO A 455 44.16 -30.56 -20.55
C PRO A 455 43.72 -31.39 -21.74
N THR A 456 44.69 -31.76 -22.53
CA THR A 456 44.59 -32.71 -23.66
C THR A 456 44.04 -34.04 -23.15
N SER A 457 42.98 -34.50 -23.80
CA SER A 457 42.51 -35.88 -23.72
C SER A 457 43.64 -36.84 -24.13
N MET A 458 44.02 -37.79 -23.26
CA MET A 458 44.65 -39.04 -23.64
C MET A 458 43.89 -40.20 -23.00
N LEU A 459 43.41 -41.06 -23.92
CA LEU A 459 42.97 -42.45 -23.79
C LEU A 459 41.61 -42.69 -23.09
#